data_a775111ad9912633cd9d29d92a4134dd
#
_entry.id   a775111ad9912633cd9d29d92a4134dd
#
_cell.length_a   1.000
_cell.length_b   1.000
_cell.length_c   1.000
_cell.angle_alpha   90.00
_cell.angle_beta   90.00
_cell.angle_gamma   90.00
#
_symmetry.space_group_name_H-M   'P 1'
#
loop_
_entity.id
_entity.type
_entity.pdbx_description
1 polymer ?
#
loop_
_entity_poly.entity_id
_entity_poly.type
_entity_poly.pdbx_seq_one_letter_code
_entity_poly.pdbx_strand_id
1 'polypeptide(L)'
;MISKAANVAVVSTEYRLAPENPFPAGEEDVFDVAEYLVDNAANMYGGPLKFIGGESAGATLSMSTILHLLETRPGFEFAGAALMYGVYDWSLSPSVRTFTAPLIMTTENAEHYGDAYLGKRSPQERTDPAISPIYHPIFKYPGSTLETGAIGDGVKLPPALFLSGTKDATLDDTVLMSFRYQVAGGDARVKFVEGAPHAFLLFPTDRFEMVARGRAILTEFLQEMMHEQ
;
A
#
# COMPACT_ATOMS: atom_id res chain seq x y z
N MET A 1 -8.10 -17.59 -1.15
CA MET A 1 -9.03 -17.11 -2.18
C MET A 1 -8.28 -16.50 -3.36
N ILE A 2 -7.45 -15.48 -3.18
CA ILE A 2 -6.61 -14.86 -4.21
C ILE A 2 -5.74 -15.90 -4.94
N SER A 3 -5.07 -16.79 -4.20
CA SER A 3 -4.18 -17.81 -4.77
C SER A 3 -4.86 -18.69 -5.85
N LYS A 4 -6.11 -19.09 -5.60
CA LYS A 4 -6.89 -19.87 -6.59
C LYS A 4 -7.37 -19.03 -7.76
N ALA A 5 -7.82 -17.80 -7.50
CA ALA A 5 -8.40 -16.92 -8.52
C ALA A 5 -7.34 -16.41 -9.51
N ALA A 6 -6.14 -16.10 -9.03
CA ALA A 6 -5.03 -15.60 -9.84
C ALA A 6 -3.97 -16.68 -10.15
N ASN A 7 -4.15 -17.92 -9.68
CA ASN A 7 -3.21 -19.04 -9.84
C ASN A 7 -1.77 -18.67 -9.40
N VAL A 8 -1.65 -18.09 -8.19
CA VAL A 8 -0.38 -17.67 -7.60
C VAL A 8 -0.16 -18.30 -6.23
N ALA A 9 1.10 -18.52 -5.85
CA ALA A 9 1.47 -18.72 -4.46
C ALA A 9 1.39 -17.38 -3.71
N VAL A 10 0.83 -17.38 -2.51
CA VAL A 10 0.74 -16.19 -1.66
C VAL A 10 1.58 -16.42 -0.42
N VAL A 11 2.54 -15.54 -0.20
CA VAL A 11 3.33 -15.47 1.03
C VAL A 11 2.76 -14.33 1.88
N SER A 12 2.36 -14.63 3.10
CA SER A 12 1.91 -13.64 4.08
C SER A 12 3.02 -13.41 5.08
N THR A 13 3.51 -12.17 5.16
CA THR A 13 4.55 -11.79 6.12
C THR A 13 3.93 -11.54 7.48
N GLU A 14 4.46 -12.23 8.49
CA GLU A 14 4.17 -11.96 9.89
C GLU A 14 5.22 -10.96 10.41
N TYR A 15 4.91 -9.67 10.34
CA TYR A 15 5.78 -8.60 10.78
C TYR A 15 5.53 -8.22 12.25
N ARG A 16 6.55 -7.68 12.91
CA ARG A 16 6.46 -7.23 14.31
C ARG A 16 5.46 -6.09 14.47
N LEU A 17 4.67 -6.13 15.52
CA LEU A 17 3.57 -5.18 15.76
C LEU A 17 3.91 -4.17 16.87
N ALA A 18 3.42 -2.95 16.69
CA ALA A 18 3.38 -1.92 17.72
C ALA A 18 2.23 -2.22 18.73
N PRO A 19 2.32 -1.74 19.97
CA PRO A 19 3.37 -0.87 20.53
C PRO A 19 4.64 -1.59 20.99
N GLU A 20 4.66 -2.93 21.05
CA GLU A 20 5.82 -3.71 21.52
C GLU A 20 7.04 -3.51 20.62
N ASN A 21 6.80 -3.37 19.32
CA ASN A 21 7.81 -3.13 18.32
C ASN A 21 7.37 -1.97 17.41
N PRO A 22 7.60 -0.71 17.83
CA PRO A 22 7.18 0.45 17.05
C PRO A 22 8.01 0.60 15.76
N PHE A 23 7.64 1.55 14.91
CA PHE A 23 8.41 1.95 13.73
C PHE A 23 9.92 2.10 14.08
N PRO A 24 10.84 1.53 13.25
CA PRO A 24 10.61 0.93 11.94
C PRO A 24 10.54 -0.61 11.92
N ALA A 25 10.26 -1.28 13.04
CA ALA A 25 10.40 -2.73 13.15
C ALA A 25 9.57 -3.52 12.10
N GLY A 26 8.34 -3.10 11.84
CA GLY A 26 7.48 -3.74 10.84
C GLY A 26 8.00 -3.55 9.40
N GLU A 27 8.55 -2.38 9.09
CA GLU A 27 9.18 -2.08 7.80
C GLU A 27 10.41 -2.96 7.57
N GLU A 28 11.29 -3.05 8.56
CA GLU A 28 12.49 -3.90 8.47
C GLU A 28 12.12 -5.34 8.15
N ASP A 29 11.11 -5.89 8.83
CA ASP A 29 10.66 -7.26 8.63
C ASP A 29 10.12 -7.50 7.21
N VAL A 30 9.32 -6.58 6.67
CA VAL A 30 8.76 -6.74 5.31
C VAL A 30 9.80 -6.48 4.23
N PHE A 31 10.78 -5.62 4.46
CA PHE A 31 11.91 -5.40 3.56
C PHE A 31 12.78 -6.66 3.47
N ASP A 32 13.16 -7.24 4.60
CA ASP A 32 13.96 -8.48 4.65
C ASP A 32 13.26 -9.64 3.91
N VAL A 33 11.95 -9.82 4.16
CA VAL A 33 11.17 -10.86 3.46
C VAL A 33 11.08 -10.58 1.96
N ALA A 34 10.87 -9.33 1.55
CA ALA A 34 10.77 -8.99 0.14
C ALA A 34 12.10 -9.20 -0.58
N GLU A 35 13.22 -8.76 -0.02
CA GLU A 35 14.55 -9.01 -0.58
C GLU A 35 14.86 -10.50 -0.68
N TYR A 36 14.54 -11.27 0.36
CA TYR A 36 14.70 -12.71 0.34
C TYR A 36 13.88 -13.37 -0.78
N LEU A 37 12.63 -12.93 -0.99
CA LEU A 37 11.76 -13.46 -2.03
C LEU A 37 12.18 -13.05 -3.44
N VAL A 38 12.75 -11.87 -3.63
CA VAL A 38 13.36 -11.46 -4.91
C VAL A 38 14.40 -12.49 -5.36
N ASP A 39 15.24 -12.94 -4.44
CA ASP A 39 16.33 -13.86 -4.74
C ASP A 39 15.90 -15.35 -4.77
N ASN A 40 14.87 -15.74 -4.00
CA ASN A 40 14.59 -17.15 -3.72
C ASN A 40 13.22 -17.66 -4.19
N ALA A 41 12.25 -16.79 -4.52
CA ALA A 41 10.88 -17.21 -4.81
C ALA A 41 10.79 -18.22 -5.95
N ALA A 42 11.57 -18.07 -7.01
CA ALA A 42 11.57 -18.98 -8.15
C ALA A 42 11.95 -20.41 -7.74
N ASN A 43 12.93 -20.56 -6.87
CA ASN A 43 13.37 -21.88 -6.38
C ASN A 43 12.40 -22.48 -5.37
N MET A 44 11.76 -21.64 -4.54
CA MET A 44 10.86 -22.10 -3.47
C MET A 44 9.45 -22.42 -3.97
N TYR A 45 8.95 -21.63 -4.91
CA TYR A 45 7.54 -21.67 -5.32
C TYR A 45 7.34 -21.92 -6.81
N GLY A 46 8.41 -22.13 -7.58
CA GLY A 46 8.34 -22.42 -9.02
C GLY A 46 8.09 -21.21 -9.92
N GLY A 47 8.18 -19.99 -9.38
CA GLY A 47 8.03 -18.76 -10.13
C GLY A 47 8.59 -17.56 -9.36
N PRO A 48 8.97 -16.48 -10.06
CA PRO A 48 9.52 -15.28 -9.41
C PRO A 48 8.48 -14.54 -8.56
N LEU A 49 8.97 -13.66 -7.67
CA LEU A 49 8.12 -12.71 -7.00
C LEU A 49 7.54 -11.72 -8.03
N LYS A 50 6.22 -11.75 -8.23
CA LYS A 50 5.53 -10.93 -9.24
C LYS A 50 4.69 -9.81 -8.66
N PHE A 51 4.04 -10.07 -7.53
CA PHE A 51 3.09 -9.13 -6.95
C PHE A 51 3.44 -8.80 -5.52
N ILE A 52 3.10 -7.58 -5.14
CA ILE A 52 3.06 -7.14 -3.76
C ILE A 52 1.69 -6.54 -3.46
N GLY A 53 1.23 -6.64 -2.22
CA GLY A 53 -0.03 -6.02 -1.85
C GLY A 53 -0.36 -6.20 -0.39
N GLY A 54 -1.35 -5.42 0.04
CA GLY A 54 -1.82 -5.46 1.41
C GLY A 54 -3.04 -4.59 1.63
N GLU A 55 -3.61 -4.75 2.81
CA GLU A 55 -4.79 -4.04 3.28
C GLU A 55 -4.41 -3.09 4.41
N SER A 56 -4.91 -1.86 4.42
CA SER A 56 -4.66 -0.88 5.48
C SER A 56 -3.17 -0.68 5.74
N ALA A 57 -2.65 -0.97 6.93
CA ALA A 57 -1.22 -0.95 7.24
C ALA A 57 -0.39 -1.80 6.26
N GLY A 58 -0.91 -2.94 5.81
CA GLY A 58 -0.26 -3.77 4.81
C GLY A 58 -0.10 -3.09 3.45
N ALA A 59 -1.02 -2.21 3.06
CA ALA A 59 -0.88 -1.40 1.84
C ALA A 59 0.18 -0.31 2.00
N THR A 60 0.28 0.28 3.19
CA THR A 60 1.37 1.22 3.53
C THR A 60 2.73 0.52 3.44
N LEU A 61 2.88 -0.62 4.13
CA LEU A 61 4.10 -1.42 4.12
C LEU A 61 4.46 -1.91 2.70
N SER A 62 3.45 -2.26 1.88
CA SER A 62 3.68 -2.63 0.48
C SER A 62 4.24 -1.46 -0.34
N MET A 63 3.71 -0.25 -0.15
CA MET A 63 4.24 0.95 -0.81
C MET A 63 5.67 1.25 -0.35
N SER A 64 5.95 1.20 0.96
CA SER A 64 7.29 1.38 1.50
C SER A 64 8.27 0.33 0.96
N THR A 65 7.83 -0.92 0.82
CA THR A 65 8.63 -2.01 0.24
C THR A 65 8.92 -1.79 -1.25
N ILE A 66 7.96 -1.29 -2.03
CA ILE A 66 8.19 -0.92 -3.43
C ILE A 66 9.30 0.13 -3.51
N LEU A 67 9.20 1.19 -2.71
CA LEU A 67 10.19 2.27 -2.68
C LEU A 67 11.57 1.76 -2.25
N HIS A 68 11.63 0.92 -1.22
CA HIS A 68 12.87 0.28 -0.77
C HIS A 68 13.53 -0.57 -1.87
N LEU A 69 12.78 -1.42 -2.57
CA LEU A 69 13.32 -2.26 -3.62
C LEU A 69 13.74 -1.47 -4.88
N LEU A 70 13.10 -0.35 -5.17
CA LEU A 70 13.56 0.55 -6.22
C LEU A 70 14.98 1.10 -5.95
N GLU A 71 15.33 1.28 -4.68
CA GLU A 71 16.64 1.75 -4.26
C GLU A 71 17.67 0.61 -4.13
N THR A 72 17.26 -0.52 -3.54
CA THR A 72 18.19 -1.60 -3.15
C THR A 72 18.34 -2.69 -4.20
N ARG A 73 17.36 -2.85 -5.11
CA ARG A 73 17.33 -3.88 -6.15
C ARG A 73 17.08 -3.28 -7.54
N PRO A 74 17.99 -2.42 -8.03
CA PRO A 74 17.82 -1.81 -9.34
C PRO A 74 17.70 -2.88 -10.43
N GLY A 75 16.63 -2.81 -11.23
CA GLY A 75 16.31 -3.81 -12.26
C GLY A 75 15.33 -4.90 -11.82
N PHE A 76 14.91 -4.95 -10.56
CA PHE A 76 13.76 -5.75 -10.15
C PHE A 76 12.46 -4.96 -10.38
N GLU A 77 11.48 -5.59 -11.04
CA GLU A 77 10.17 -4.99 -11.29
C GLU A 77 9.07 -5.93 -10.82
N PHE A 78 8.13 -5.40 -10.02
CA PHE A 78 6.87 -6.10 -9.77
C PHE A 78 5.98 -6.07 -11.02
N ALA A 79 5.27 -7.16 -11.29
CA ALA A 79 4.22 -7.20 -12.30
C ALA A 79 3.02 -6.33 -11.93
N GLY A 80 2.77 -6.17 -10.64
CA GLY A 80 1.70 -5.31 -10.14
C GLY A 80 1.70 -5.19 -8.63
N ALA A 81 1.07 -4.12 -8.15
CA ALA A 81 0.86 -3.84 -6.74
C ALA A 81 -0.64 -3.71 -6.42
N ALA A 82 -1.12 -4.39 -5.37
CA ALA A 82 -2.52 -4.32 -4.93
C ALA A 82 -2.60 -3.61 -3.57
N LEU A 83 -3.05 -2.36 -3.58
CA LEU A 83 -3.00 -1.43 -2.46
C LEU A 83 -4.42 -1.08 -2.00
N MET A 84 -4.91 -1.78 -0.98
CA MET A 84 -6.28 -1.64 -0.50
C MET A 84 -6.34 -0.72 0.73
N TYR A 85 -7.06 0.39 0.59
CA TYR A 85 -7.34 1.35 1.67
C TYR A 85 -6.16 1.66 2.59
N GLY A 86 -4.97 1.93 2.00
CA GLY A 86 -3.74 2.23 2.73
C GLY A 86 -3.76 3.59 3.44
N VAL A 87 -2.92 3.71 4.46
CA VAL A 87 -2.61 4.97 5.14
C VAL A 87 -1.24 5.44 4.64
N TYR A 88 -1.21 6.45 3.79
CA TYR A 88 0.04 6.93 3.18
C TYR A 88 0.52 8.25 3.76
N ASP A 89 -0.31 8.90 4.59
CA ASP A 89 -0.01 10.14 5.31
C ASP A 89 -0.34 10.01 6.81
N TRP A 90 0.64 9.67 7.63
CA TRP A 90 0.48 9.58 9.08
C TRP A 90 0.33 10.93 9.79
N SER A 91 0.44 12.04 9.06
CA SER A 91 0.07 13.36 9.59
C SER A 91 -1.44 13.58 9.60
N LEU A 92 -2.20 12.60 9.16
CA LEU A 92 -3.65 12.50 9.02
C LEU A 92 -4.22 13.38 7.90
N SER A 93 -4.65 12.74 6.83
CA SER A 93 -5.33 13.37 5.70
C SER A 93 -6.65 14.05 6.11
N PRO A 94 -7.17 15.00 5.32
CA PRO A 94 -8.41 15.71 5.66
C PRO A 94 -9.59 14.79 5.94
N SER A 95 -9.77 13.72 5.15
CA SER A 95 -10.86 12.77 5.38
C SER A 95 -10.77 12.09 6.74
N VAL A 96 -9.57 11.69 7.19
CA VAL A 96 -9.37 11.11 8.53
C VAL A 96 -9.75 12.10 9.62
N ARG A 97 -9.34 13.36 9.50
CA ARG A 97 -9.59 14.41 10.52
C ARG A 97 -11.06 14.79 10.64
N THR A 98 -11.83 14.64 9.57
CA THR A 98 -13.24 15.10 9.53
C THR A 98 -14.25 13.95 9.53
N PHE A 99 -13.79 12.70 9.61
CA PHE A 99 -14.65 11.54 9.57
C PHE A 99 -15.43 11.37 10.87
N THR A 100 -16.76 11.43 10.78
CA THR A 100 -17.66 11.38 11.96
C THR A 100 -18.51 10.12 12.03
N ALA A 101 -18.51 9.29 10.98
CA ALA A 101 -19.32 8.07 11.00
C ALA A 101 -18.73 7.04 11.99
N PRO A 102 -19.54 6.37 12.82
CA PRO A 102 -19.07 5.38 13.76
C PRO A 102 -18.81 4.03 13.07
N LEU A 103 -17.88 4.05 12.13
CA LEU A 103 -17.44 2.89 11.36
C LEU A 103 -16.10 2.36 11.93
N ILE A 104 -15.49 1.40 11.23
CA ILE A 104 -14.29 0.68 11.69
C ILE A 104 -13.11 1.61 11.96
N MET A 105 -12.85 2.56 11.06
CA MET A 105 -11.81 3.57 11.24
C MET A 105 -12.47 4.90 11.62
N THR A 106 -12.11 5.43 12.77
CA THR A 106 -12.49 6.77 13.24
C THR A 106 -11.23 7.62 13.39
N THR A 107 -11.39 8.94 13.51
CA THR A 107 -10.27 9.85 13.81
C THR A 107 -9.52 9.44 15.07
N GLU A 108 -10.25 9.12 16.14
CA GLU A 108 -9.68 8.68 17.42
C GLU A 108 -8.86 7.39 17.28
N ASN A 109 -9.39 6.40 16.54
CA ASN A 109 -8.66 5.17 16.26
C ASN A 109 -7.40 5.41 15.44
N ALA A 110 -7.46 6.28 14.43
CA ALA A 110 -6.30 6.64 13.60
C ALA A 110 -5.20 7.32 14.42
N GLU A 111 -5.56 8.23 15.32
CA GLU A 111 -4.62 8.84 16.27
C GLU A 111 -4.01 7.81 17.21
N HIS A 112 -4.83 6.95 17.80
CA HIS A 112 -4.38 5.90 18.70
C HIS A 112 -3.40 4.92 18.02
N TYR A 113 -3.72 4.46 16.82
CA TYR A 113 -2.83 3.60 16.05
C TYR A 113 -1.54 4.31 15.65
N GLY A 114 -1.65 5.58 15.23
CA GLY A 114 -0.50 6.41 14.93
C GLY A 114 0.44 6.59 16.12
N ASP A 115 -0.09 6.85 17.31
CA ASP A 115 0.69 6.99 18.53
C ASP A 115 1.33 5.67 18.99
N ALA A 116 0.62 4.56 18.83
CA ALA A 116 1.18 3.23 19.12
C ALA A 116 2.34 2.89 18.17
N TYR A 117 2.16 3.15 16.87
CA TYR A 117 3.11 2.83 15.82
C TYR A 117 4.34 3.73 15.81
N LEU A 118 4.14 5.04 15.95
CA LEU A 118 5.20 6.05 15.79
C LEU A 118 5.74 6.61 17.11
N GLY A 119 5.06 6.34 18.22
CA GLY A 119 5.24 7.10 19.45
C GLY A 119 4.69 8.53 19.30
N LYS A 120 4.98 9.36 20.31
CA LYS A 120 4.54 10.77 20.30
C LYS A 120 5.38 11.59 19.33
N ARG A 121 4.98 11.65 18.07
CA ARG A 121 5.59 12.51 17.04
C ARG A 121 4.63 13.63 16.65
N SER A 122 5.18 14.81 16.43
CA SER A 122 4.43 15.94 15.88
C SER A 122 3.93 15.62 14.46
N PRO A 123 2.88 16.27 13.97
CA PRO A 123 2.44 16.11 12.58
C PRO A 123 3.55 16.36 11.55
N GLN A 124 4.46 17.31 11.85
CA GLN A 124 5.61 17.58 10.97
C GLN A 124 6.61 16.41 10.93
N GLU A 125 6.89 15.77 12.06
CA GLU A 125 7.76 14.59 12.08
C GLU A 125 7.12 13.37 11.39
N ARG A 126 5.80 13.31 11.37
CA ARG A 126 5.05 12.24 10.68
C ARG A 126 5.08 12.39 9.15
N THR A 127 5.51 13.55 8.60
CA THR A 127 5.72 13.73 7.15
C THR A 127 7.08 13.21 6.65
N ASP A 128 7.88 12.58 7.50
CA ASP A 128 9.10 11.91 7.07
C ASP A 128 8.76 10.85 5.99
N PRO A 129 9.42 10.84 4.83
CA PRO A 129 9.18 9.87 3.76
C PRO A 129 9.27 8.40 4.20
N ALA A 130 10.10 8.09 5.18
CA ALA A 130 10.22 6.74 5.75
C ALA A 130 8.97 6.33 6.54
N ILE A 131 8.20 7.29 7.06
CA ILE A 131 6.97 7.09 7.82
C ILE A 131 5.75 7.18 6.90
N SER A 132 5.70 8.24 6.11
CA SER A 132 4.59 8.57 5.22
C SER A 132 5.04 8.55 3.77
N PRO A 133 4.89 7.42 3.07
CA PRO A 133 5.42 7.23 1.72
C PRO A 133 4.92 8.25 0.69
N ILE A 134 3.79 8.91 0.95
CA ILE A 134 3.28 9.97 0.08
C ILE A 134 4.26 11.16 -0.06
N TYR A 135 5.16 11.36 0.90
CA TYR A 135 6.18 12.41 0.86
C TYR A 135 7.51 11.97 0.25
N HIS A 136 7.59 10.71 -0.22
CA HIS A 136 8.83 10.20 -0.81
C HIS A 136 9.24 11.01 -2.04
N PRO A 137 10.54 11.31 -2.21
CA PRO A 137 11.05 12.15 -3.29
C PRO A 137 10.65 11.75 -4.70
N ILE A 138 10.42 10.47 -4.97
CA ILE A 138 9.95 9.99 -6.27
C ILE A 138 8.60 10.60 -6.70
N PHE A 139 7.74 10.97 -5.74
CA PHE A 139 6.41 11.53 -5.99
C PHE A 139 6.40 13.06 -6.08
N LYS A 140 7.56 13.69 -6.33
CA LYS A 140 7.65 15.14 -6.53
C LYS A 140 7.03 15.55 -7.85
N TYR A 141 6.44 16.75 -7.84
CA TYR A 141 5.93 17.35 -9.06
C TYR A 141 7.07 17.78 -10.00
N PRO A 142 6.91 17.64 -11.32
CA PRO A 142 7.84 18.22 -12.29
C PRO A 142 8.05 19.71 -12.01
N GLY A 143 9.31 20.15 -11.91
CA GLY A 143 9.65 21.54 -11.62
C GLY A 143 9.66 21.92 -10.14
N SER A 144 9.47 20.98 -9.20
CA SER A 144 9.75 21.25 -7.79
C SER A 144 11.26 21.42 -7.60
N THR A 145 11.68 22.39 -6.76
CA THR A 145 13.10 22.67 -6.45
C THR A 145 13.71 21.64 -5.50
N LEU A 146 12.94 20.65 -5.09
CA LEU A 146 13.44 19.58 -4.23
C LEU A 146 14.28 18.63 -5.10
N GLU A 147 15.53 18.41 -4.75
CA GLU A 147 16.39 17.46 -5.44
C GLU A 147 15.73 16.07 -5.48
N THR A 148 15.69 15.48 -6.68
CA THR A 148 15.31 14.07 -6.82
C THR A 148 16.36 13.28 -6.06
N GLY A 149 15.96 12.56 -5.03
CA GLY A 149 16.84 11.61 -4.34
C GLY A 149 17.42 10.60 -5.32
N ALA A 150 18.28 9.72 -4.87
CA ALA A 150 19.12 8.79 -5.62
C ALA A 150 18.41 7.83 -6.62
N ILE A 151 17.12 7.98 -6.84
CA ILE A 151 16.36 7.22 -7.83
C ILE A 151 16.58 7.89 -9.19
N GLY A 152 17.47 7.31 -9.98
CA GLY A 152 17.91 7.84 -11.29
C GLY A 152 16.81 7.84 -12.34
N ASP A 153 17.07 8.54 -13.45
CA ASP A 153 16.24 8.47 -14.66
C ASP A 153 16.07 7.01 -15.11
N GLY A 154 14.81 6.57 -15.27
CA GLY A 154 14.50 5.21 -15.75
C GLY A 154 13.90 4.26 -14.69
N VAL A 155 13.73 4.70 -13.46
CA VAL A 155 13.02 3.91 -12.45
C VAL A 155 11.54 3.82 -12.81
N LYS A 156 11.03 2.59 -12.88
CA LYS A 156 9.66 2.31 -13.26
C LYS A 156 8.86 1.82 -12.06
N LEU A 157 7.86 2.61 -11.70
CA LEU A 157 6.84 2.18 -10.72
C LEU A 157 5.98 1.06 -11.32
N PRO A 158 5.69 -0.03 -10.59
CA PRO A 158 4.83 -1.11 -11.10
C PRO A 158 3.39 -0.62 -11.34
N PRO A 159 2.62 -1.23 -12.25
CA PRO A 159 1.18 -1.01 -12.30
C PRO A 159 0.57 -1.26 -10.92
N ALA A 160 -0.28 -0.34 -10.44
CA ALA A 160 -0.83 -0.42 -9.09
C ALA A 160 -2.35 -0.23 -9.06
N LEU A 161 -3.04 -1.15 -8.40
CA LEU A 161 -4.44 -1.01 -8.03
C LEU A 161 -4.54 -0.29 -6.68
N PHE A 162 -5.18 0.87 -6.68
CA PHE A 162 -5.60 1.60 -5.49
C PHE A 162 -7.09 1.37 -5.27
N LEU A 163 -7.46 0.60 -4.25
CA LEU A 163 -8.84 0.22 -3.97
C LEU A 163 -9.26 0.75 -2.61
N SER A 164 -10.37 1.48 -2.54
CA SER A 164 -10.96 1.94 -1.27
C SER A 164 -12.48 1.92 -1.30
N GLY A 165 -13.10 2.10 -0.14
CA GLY A 165 -14.54 2.30 -0.01
C GLY A 165 -14.90 3.78 0.04
N THR A 166 -16.10 4.15 -0.43
CA THR A 166 -16.55 5.56 -0.38
C THR A 166 -16.96 6.02 1.03
N LYS A 167 -17.02 5.12 2.01
CA LYS A 167 -17.24 5.42 3.43
C LYS A 167 -16.02 5.05 4.30
N ASP A 168 -14.85 5.23 3.74
CA ASP A 168 -13.58 5.00 4.41
C ASP A 168 -12.98 6.33 4.90
N ALA A 169 -12.53 6.37 6.16
CA ALA A 169 -11.85 7.52 6.71
C ALA A 169 -10.52 7.82 5.97
N THR A 170 -9.85 6.79 5.42
CA THR A 170 -8.58 6.93 4.69
C THR A 170 -8.79 7.16 3.17
N LEU A 171 -9.96 7.64 2.77
CA LEU A 171 -10.29 7.86 1.35
C LEU A 171 -9.31 8.82 0.68
N ASP A 172 -9.00 9.94 1.32
CA ASP A 172 -8.06 10.93 0.78
C ASP A 172 -6.66 10.37 0.59
N ASP A 173 -6.22 9.48 1.48
CA ASP A 173 -4.92 8.79 1.32
C ASP A 173 -4.86 8.02 0.01
N THR A 174 -5.91 7.25 -0.30
CA THR A 174 -6.01 6.51 -1.56
C THR A 174 -6.01 7.46 -2.77
N VAL A 175 -6.79 8.55 -2.72
CA VAL A 175 -6.90 9.54 -3.81
C VAL A 175 -5.58 10.27 -4.02
N LEU A 176 -5.00 10.81 -2.96
CA LEU A 176 -3.78 11.62 -3.04
C LEU A 176 -2.58 10.78 -3.45
N MET A 177 -2.44 9.57 -2.87
CA MET A 177 -1.33 8.68 -3.21
C MET A 177 -1.41 8.20 -4.65
N SER A 178 -2.57 7.76 -5.11
CA SER A 178 -2.77 7.32 -6.50
C SER A 178 -2.50 8.43 -7.51
N PHE A 179 -2.90 9.66 -7.20
CA PHE A 179 -2.62 10.81 -8.05
C PHE A 179 -1.12 11.11 -8.12
N ARG A 180 -0.41 11.12 -6.97
CA ARG A 180 1.05 11.31 -6.94
C ARG A 180 1.79 10.21 -7.67
N TYR A 181 1.33 8.98 -7.52
CA TYR A 181 1.86 7.82 -8.23
C TYR A 181 1.77 7.98 -9.75
N GLN A 182 0.61 8.43 -10.24
CA GLN A 182 0.38 8.68 -11.66
C GLN A 182 1.23 9.85 -12.19
N VAL A 183 1.34 10.94 -11.41
CA VAL A 183 2.19 12.10 -11.77
C VAL A 183 3.67 11.70 -11.84
N ALA A 184 4.10 10.75 -11.02
CA ALA A 184 5.45 10.18 -11.05
C ALA A 184 5.69 9.19 -12.22
N GLY A 185 4.70 8.98 -13.08
CA GLY A 185 4.79 8.10 -14.25
C GLY A 185 4.34 6.66 -14.03
N GLY A 186 3.80 6.33 -12.85
CA GLY A 186 3.25 5.01 -12.57
C GLY A 186 1.84 4.82 -13.16
N ASP A 187 1.49 3.59 -13.56
CA ASP A 187 0.11 3.21 -13.93
C ASP A 187 -0.72 3.01 -12.67
N ALA A 188 -1.49 4.05 -12.27
CA ALA A 188 -2.38 4.00 -11.11
C ALA A 188 -3.82 3.71 -11.54
N ARG A 189 -4.32 2.54 -11.18
CA ARG A 189 -5.70 2.10 -11.42
C ARG A 189 -6.52 2.29 -10.15
N VAL A 190 -7.36 3.33 -10.12
CA VAL A 190 -8.13 3.71 -8.93
C VAL A 190 -9.54 3.15 -9.01
N LYS A 191 -9.98 2.45 -7.97
CA LYS A 191 -11.32 1.88 -7.87
C LYS A 191 -11.93 2.18 -6.50
N PHE A 192 -13.19 2.58 -6.52
CA PHE A 192 -13.98 2.79 -5.30
C PHE A 192 -15.17 1.86 -5.26
N VAL A 193 -15.43 1.30 -4.07
CA VAL A 193 -16.61 0.50 -3.81
C VAL A 193 -17.60 1.35 -3.03
N GLU A 194 -18.74 1.64 -3.66
CA GLU A 194 -19.78 2.50 -3.08
C GLU A 194 -20.31 1.95 -1.75
N GLY A 195 -20.38 2.83 -0.74
CA GLY A 195 -20.88 2.50 0.59
C GLY A 195 -19.98 1.63 1.45
N ALA A 196 -18.84 1.14 0.94
CA ALA A 196 -17.92 0.29 1.67
C ALA A 196 -17.12 1.11 2.70
N PRO A 197 -16.99 0.63 3.96
CA PRO A 197 -16.16 1.23 4.98
C PRO A 197 -14.70 0.75 4.86
N HIS A 198 -13.81 1.26 5.73
CA HIS A 198 -12.46 0.73 5.91
C HIS A 198 -12.48 -0.79 6.17
N ALA A 199 -11.46 -1.50 5.71
CA ALA A 199 -11.31 -2.96 5.92
C ALA A 199 -12.49 -3.82 5.40
N PHE A 200 -13.30 -3.33 4.47
CA PHE A 200 -14.49 -4.01 3.99
C PHE A 200 -14.22 -5.39 3.36
N LEU A 201 -13.02 -5.63 2.82
CA LEU A 201 -12.65 -6.93 2.22
C LEU A 201 -12.54 -8.06 3.25
N LEU A 202 -12.43 -7.75 4.55
CA LEU A 202 -12.42 -8.72 5.64
C LEU A 202 -13.80 -9.29 5.98
N PHE A 203 -14.87 -8.67 5.49
CA PHE A 203 -16.23 -9.11 5.79
C PHE A 203 -16.61 -10.36 4.98
N PRO A 204 -17.62 -11.11 5.45
CA PRO A 204 -18.11 -12.29 4.74
C PRO A 204 -18.66 -11.93 3.34
N THR A 205 -18.17 -12.58 2.32
CA THR A 205 -18.57 -12.33 0.90
C THR A 205 -20.02 -12.70 0.63
N ASP A 206 -20.54 -13.71 1.32
CA ASP A 206 -21.91 -14.20 1.19
C ASP A 206 -22.97 -13.27 1.81
N ARG A 207 -22.53 -12.29 2.62
CA ARG A 207 -23.42 -11.35 3.31
C ARG A 207 -23.36 -9.93 2.75
N PHE A 208 -22.26 -9.56 2.11
CA PHE A 208 -22.02 -8.18 1.67
C PHE A 208 -21.57 -8.12 0.21
N GLU A 209 -22.42 -7.56 -0.65
CA GLU A 209 -22.13 -7.41 -2.09
C GLU A 209 -20.86 -6.57 -2.33
N MET A 210 -20.62 -5.53 -1.51
CA MET A 210 -19.41 -4.71 -1.59
C MET A 210 -18.13 -5.53 -1.50
N VAL A 211 -18.12 -6.61 -0.71
CA VAL A 211 -16.96 -7.51 -0.58
C VAL A 211 -16.75 -8.31 -1.86
N ALA A 212 -17.83 -8.87 -2.40
CA ALA A 212 -17.77 -9.60 -3.67
C ALA A 212 -17.26 -8.70 -4.80
N ARG A 213 -17.75 -7.45 -4.87
CA ARG A 213 -17.29 -6.45 -5.84
C ARG A 213 -15.83 -6.09 -5.69
N GLY A 214 -15.38 -5.80 -4.46
CA GLY A 214 -13.97 -5.47 -4.20
C GLY A 214 -13.02 -6.62 -4.53
N ARG A 215 -13.42 -7.87 -4.20
CA ARG A 215 -12.63 -9.07 -4.55
C ARG A 215 -12.61 -9.35 -6.04
N ALA A 216 -13.69 -9.07 -6.76
CA ALA A 216 -13.73 -9.17 -8.22
C ALA A 216 -12.75 -8.18 -8.86
N ILE A 217 -12.76 -6.90 -8.44
CA ILE A 217 -11.82 -5.87 -8.91
C ILE A 217 -10.37 -6.30 -8.69
N LEU A 218 -10.04 -6.81 -7.49
CA LEU A 218 -8.69 -7.28 -7.17
C LEU A 218 -8.29 -8.47 -8.04
N THR A 219 -9.19 -9.44 -8.21
CA THR A 219 -8.91 -10.64 -9.02
C THR A 219 -8.70 -10.29 -10.49
N GLU A 220 -9.54 -9.42 -11.04
CA GLU A 220 -9.44 -8.91 -12.42
C GLU A 220 -8.09 -8.22 -12.65
N PHE A 221 -7.69 -7.33 -11.75
CA PHE A 221 -6.38 -6.67 -11.82
C PHE A 221 -5.22 -7.67 -11.84
N LEU A 222 -5.20 -8.62 -10.91
CA LEU A 222 -4.11 -9.60 -10.84
C LEU A 222 -4.05 -10.49 -12.08
N GLN A 223 -5.21 -10.90 -12.61
CA GLN A 223 -5.28 -11.72 -13.83
C GLN A 223 -4.78 -10.92 -15.05
N GLU A 224 -5.18 -9.67 -15.18
CA GLU A 224 -4.72 -8.79 -16.26
C GLU A 224 -3.20 -8.64 -16.25
N MET A 225 -2.63 -8.30 -15.08
CA MET A 225 -1.18 -8.17 -14.92
C MET A 225 -0.39 -9.46 -15.14
N MET A 226 -1.02 -10.62 -14.96
CA MET A 226 -0.40 -11.91 -15.30
C MET A 226 -0.31 -12.16 -16.81
N HIS A 227 -1.18 -11.56 -17.61
CA HIS A 227 -1.25 -11.75 -19.06
C HIS A 227 -0.43 -10.72 -19.85
N GLU A 228 -0.10 -9.57 -19.27
CA GLU A 228 0.67 -8.50 -19.91
C GLU A 228 2.20 -8.76 -19.91
N GLN A 229 2.66 -9.86 -19.33
CA GLN A 229 4.05 -10.33 -19.29
C GLN A 229 4.24 -11.56 -20.19
#